data_f5bd89f413aafde89d9016ea30938251
#
_entry.id   f5bd89f413aafde89d9016ea30938251
#
_cell.length_a   1.000
_cell.length_b   1.000
_cell.length_c   1.000
_cell.angle_alpha   90.00
_cell.angle_beta   90.00
_cell.angle_gamma   90.00
#
_symmetry.space_group_name_H-M   'P 1'
#
loop_
_entity.id
_entity.type
_entity.pdbx_description
1 polymer ?
#
loop_
_entity_poly.entity_id
_entity_poly.type
_entity_poly.pdbx_seq_one_letter_code
_entity_poly.pdbx_strand_id
1 'polypeptide(L)'
;MELLKKAKQSQWYGVGLLLIITVAVWVVFKLLCPGTFGSPDQMLTYLQTGLIYAVGGCGLYFIVVMGLWDFSIGSILVLACLLSIGFSQMLGVVGLIVAPILCGALLGAANGLAYIKLRIPSLIVTVGLSLIYEAFSVFASAWAGTRLADQYKMFGAYPWNLILALLA
;
A
#
# COMPACT_ATOMS: atom_id res chain seq x y z
N MET A 1 9.76 14.76 36.15
CA MET A 1 9.37 13.36 36.04
C MET A 1 7.85 13.15 35.91
N GLU A 2 7.02 13.94 36.59
CA GLU A 2 5.55 13.83 36.49
C GLU A 2 4.97 14.23 35.12
N LEU A 3 5.53 15.22 34.45
CA LEU A 3 5.10 15.63 33.11
C LEU A 3 5.30 14.51 32.05
N LEU A 4 6.39 13.77 32.16
CA LEU A 4 6.65 12.62 31.29
C LEU A 4 5.70 11.45 31.56
N LYS A 5 5.30 11.24 32.82
CA LYS A 5 4.29 10.23 33.18
C LYS A 5 2.90 10.61 32.66
N LYS A 6 2.54 11.88 32.74
CA LYS A 6 1.25 12.41 32.27
C LYS A 6 1.16 12.41 30.72
N ALA A 7 2.28 12.70 30.04
CA ALA A 7 2.36 12.60 28.59
C ALA A 7 2.22 11.16 28.11
N LYS A 8 2.82 10.18 28.83
CA LYS A 8 2.76 8.75 28.49
C LYS A 8 1.36 8.13 28.63
N GLN A 9 0.45 8.78 29.38
CA GLN A 9 -0.96 8.39 29.52
C GLN A 9 -1.86 8.99 28.42
N SER A 10 -1.39 9.94 27.62
CA SER A 10 -2.15 10.53 26.53
C SER A 10 -2.23 9.56 25.34
N GLN A 11 -3.42 9.41 24.77
CA GLN A 11 -3.65 8.64 23.53
C GLN A 11 -2.78 9.12 22.36
N TRP A 12 -2.36 10.38 22.38
CA TRP A 12 -1.53 11.02 21.37
C TRP A 12 -0.02 10.84 21.58
N TYR A 13 0.40 10.28 22.72
CA TYR A 13 1.84 10.10 23.00
C TYR A 13 2.57 9.25 21.95
N GLY A 14 1.94 8.15 21.52
CA GLY A 14 2.49 7.28 20.48
C GLY A 14 2.66 8.00 19.14
N VAL A 15 1.66 8.77 18.74
CA VAL A 15 1.71 9.57 17.50
C VAL A 15 2.78 10.65 17.58
N GLY A 16 2.85 11.37 18.71
CA GLY A 16 3.87 12.38 18.92
C GLY A 16 5.29 11.81 18.90
N LEU A 17 5.50 10.66 19.53
CA LEU A 17 6.80 9.96 19.53
C LEU A 17 7.20 9.53 18.11
N LEU A 18 6.27 8.97 17.34
CA LEU A 18 6.52 8.59 15.95
C LEU A 18 6.90 9.81 15.09
N LEU A 19 6.20 10.93 15.25
CA LEU A 19 6.53 12.16 14.53
C LEU A 19 7.93 12.67 14.90
N ILE A 20 8.29 12.68 16.18
CA ILE A 20 9.63 13.10 16.64
C ILE A 20 10.70 12.20 16.04
N ILE A 21 10.52 10.87 16.07
CA ILE A 21 11.47 9.92 15.50
C ILE A 21 11.59 10.15 13.98
N THR A 22 10.48 10.32 13.28
CA THR A 22 10.47 10.56 11.83
C THR A 22 11.25 11.83 11.47
N VAL A 23 10.99 12.94 12.19
CA VAL A 23 11.72 14.19 11.98
C VAL A 23 13.20 14.05 12.33
N ALA A 24 13.54 13.37 13.41
CA ALA A 24 14.93 13.14 13.80
C ALA A 24 15.69 12.33 12.72
N VAL A 25 15.10 11.25 12.23
CA VAL A 25 15.67 10.45 11.12
C VAL A 25 15.82 11.31 9.85
N TRP A 26 14.81 12.10 9.53
CA TRP A 26 14.87 13.00 8.36
C TRP A 26 16.02 14.01 8.49
N VAL A 27 16.18 14.65 9.66
CA VAL A 27 17.30 15.60 9.93
C VAL A 27 18.66 14.92 9.78
N VAL A 28 18.82 13.72 10.33
CA VAL A 28 20.07 12.95 10.22
C VAL A 28 20.42 12.69 8.76
N PHE A 29 19.48 12.23 7.94
CA PHE A 29 19.72 11.98 6.53
C PHE A 29 19.98 13.29 5.75
N LYS A 30 19.32 14.38 6.12
CA LYS A 30 19.56 15.69 5.50
C LYS A 30 20.97 16.21 5.80
N LEU A 31 21.50 15.96 6.99
CA LEU A 31 22.87 16.33 7.36
C LEU A 31 23.92 15.45 6.69
N LEU A 32 23.64 14.15 6.54
CA LEU A 32 24.57 13.21 5.89
C LEU A 32 24.62 13.38 4.37
N CYS A 33 23.50 13.72 3.74
CA CYS A 33 23.38 13.83 2.27
C CYS A 33 22.70 15.15 1.84
N PRO A 34 23.29 16.32 2.11
CA PRO A 34 22.64 17.62 1.92
C PRO A 34 22.29 17.95 0.48
N GLY A 35 23.05 17.41 -0.50
CA GLY A 35 22.85 17.67 -1.92
C GLY A 35 21.79 16.79 -2.59
N THR A 36 21.55 15.60 -2.03
CA THR A 36 20.70 14.58 -2.66
C THR A 36 19.40 14.38 -1.90
N PHE A 37 19.40 14.50 -0.57
CA PHE A 37 18.25 14.25 0.27
C PHE A 37 17.46 15.51 0.61
N GLY A 38 16.13 15.46 0.45
CA GLY A 38 15.23 16.56 0.87
C GLY A 38 15.20 17.74 -0.10
N SER A 39 15.46 17.54 -1.41
CA SER A 39 15.07 18.51 -2.44
C SER A 39 13.56 18.58 -2.58
N PRO A 40 12.95 19.69 -3.04
CA PRO A 40 11.51 19.82 -3.22
C PRO A 40 10.90 18.70 -4.07
N ASP A 41 11.57 18.31 -5.15
CA ASP A 41 11.12 17.25 -6.07
C ASP A 41 11.13 15.87 -5.40
N GLN A 42 12.15 15.61 -4.58
CA GLN A 42 12.21 14.36 -3.81
C GLN A 42 11.17 14.33 -2.70
N MET A 43 10.90 15.45 -2.04
CA MET A 43 9.85 15.52 -1.03
C MET A 43 8.47 15.22 -1.63
N LEU A 44 8.17 15.71 -2.83
CA LEU A 44 6.96 15.35 -3.57
C LEU A 44 6.92 13.85 -3.87
N THR A 45 8.03 13.27 -4.32
CA THR A 45 8.12 11.83 -4.60
C THR A 45 7.89 10.98 -3.33
N TYR A 46 8.46 11.39 -2.19
CA TYR A 46 8.24 10.71 -0.91
C TYR A 46 6.77 10.80 -0.46
N LEU A 47 6.15 11.97 -0.65
CA LEU A 47 4.74 12.15 -0.33
C LEU A 47 3.85 11.28 -1.22
N GLN A 48 4.12 11.22 -2.51
CA GLN A 48 3.40 10.37 -3.45
C GLN A 48 3.52 8.88 -3.10
N THR A 49 4.73 8.42 -2.80
CA THR A 49 4.96 7.04 -2.36
C THR A 49 4.28 6.76 -1.02
N GLY A 50 4.33 7.71 -0.09
CA GLY A 50 3.68 7.62 1.21
C GLY A 50 2.16 7.46 1.13
N LEU A 51 1.50 8.06 0.13
CA LEU A 51 0.05 7.91 -0.08
C LEU A 51 -0.36 6.47 -0.34
N ILE A 52 0.44 5.71 -1.10
CA ILE A 52 0.17 4.29 -1.40
C ILE A 52 0.15 3.49 -0.09
N TYR A 53 1.15 3.72 0.76
CA TYR A 53 1.23 3.05 2.07
C TYR A 53 0.12 3.51 3.03
N ALA A 54 -0.28 4.78 2.95
CA ALA A 54 -1.38 5.31 3.78
C ALA A 54 -2.71 4.64 3.44
N VAL A 55 -3.06 4.55 2.16
CA VAL A 55 -4.28 3.86 1.70
C VAL A 55 -4.27 2.38 2.07
N GLY A 56 -3.14 1.69 1.83
CA GLY A 56 -2.96 0.29 2.25
C GLY A 56 -3.09 0.10 3.76
N GLY A 57 -2.54 1.04 4.54
CA GLY A 57 -2.65 1.05 6.00
C GLY A 57 -4.07 1.25 6.51
N CYS A 58 -4.87 2.07 5.84
CA CYS A 58 -6.30 2.21 6.15
C CYS A 58 -7.06 0.88 5.96
N GLY A 59 -6.79 0.15 4.87
CA GLY A 59 -7.36 -1.17 4.65
C GLY A 59 -6.93 -2.18 5.72
N LEU A 60 -5.64 -2.20 6.06
CA LEU A 60 -5.07 -3.03 7.11
C LEU A 60 -5.69 -2.75 8.50
N TYR A 61 -6.00 -1.49 8.78
CA TYR A 61 -6.59 -1.08 10.05
C TYR A 61 -7.88 -1.87 10.38
N PHE A 62 -8.77 -2.04 9.42
CA PHE A 62 -10.01 -2.81 9.62
C PHE A 62 -9.74 -4.27 9.97
N ILE A 63 -8.74 -4.88 9.33
CA ILE A 63 -8.35 -6.28 9.59
C ILE A 63 -7.76 -6.42 10.99
N VAL A 64 -6.87 -5.50 11.38
CA VAL A 64 -6.22 -5.50 12.70
C VAL A 64 -7.22 -5.25 13.82
N VAL A 65 -8.21 -4.37 13.64
CA VAL A 65 -9.28 -4.13 14.62
C VAL A 65 -10.10 -5.40 14.88
N MET A 66 -10.27 -6.26 13.87
CA MET A 66 -10.90 -7.57 14.04
C MET A 66 -9.98 -8.62 14.70
N GLY A 67 -8.77 -8.26 15.08
CA GLY A 67 -7.78 -9.18 15.68
C GLY A 67 -7.14 -10.14 14.68
N LEU A 68 -7.24 -9.84 13.38
CA LEU A 68 -6.65 -10.63 12.30
C LEU A 68 -5.38 -9.97 11.76
N TRP A 69 -4.56 -10.77 11.07
CA TRP A 69 -3.38 -10.31 10.35
C TRP A 69 -3.47 -10.75 8.90
N ASP A 70 -3.15 -9.85 7.96
CA ASP A 70 -3.11 -10.16 6.54
C ASP A 70 -1.74 -9.77 5.95
N PHE A 71 -0.96 -10.77 5.60
CA PHE A 71 0.35 -10.61 4.93
C PHE A 71 0.24 -10.65 3.41
N SER A 72 -0.94 -10.92 2.86
CA SER A 72 -1.13 -11.04 1.41
C SER A 72 -1.37 -9.70 0.72
N ILE A 73 -1.54 -8.60 1.45
CA ILE A 73 -1.85 -7.26 0.89
C ILE A 73 -0.82 -6.84 -0.16
N GLY A 74 0.48 -7.07 0.10
CA GLY A 74 1.54 -6.75 -0.85
C GLY A 74 1.42 -7.51 -2.17
N SER A 75 1.21 -8.82 -2.10
CA SER A 75 1.07 -9.68 -3.29
C SER A 75 -0.23 -9.41 -4.05
N ILE A 76 -1.33 -9.11 -3.35
CA ILE A 76 -2.59 -8.66 -3.96
C ILE A 76 -2.38 -7.35 -4.72
N LEU A 77 -1.68 -6.38 -4.13
CA LEU A 77 -1.37 -5.10 -4.77
C LEU A 77 -0.58 -5.29 -6.06
N VAL A 78 0.48 -6.09 -6.03
CA VAL A 78 1.31 -6.38 -7.21
C VAL A 78 0.46 -7.05 -8.31
N LEU A 79 -0.32 -8.08 -7.97
CA LEU A 79 -1.17 -8.77 -8.93
C LEU A 79 -2.24 -7.84 -9.51
N ALA A 80 -2.88 -7.03 -8.68
CA ALA A 80 -3.88 -6.06 -9.11
C ALA A 80 -3.29 -5.00 -10.07
N CYS A 81 -2.08 -4.51 -9.80
CA CYS A 81 -1.37 -3.59 -10.69
C CYS A 81 -1.05 -4.23 -12.04
N LEU A 82 -0.57 -5.47 -12.06
CA LEU A 82 -0.26 -6.17 -13.30
C LEU A 82 -1.52 -6.43 -14.15
N LEU A 83 -2.61 -6.86 -13.51
CA LEU A 83 -3.89 -7.03 -14.20
C LEU A 83 -4.44 -5.69 -14.70
N SER A 84 -4.28 -4.60 -13.95
CA SER A 84 -4.63 -3.26 -14.37
C SER A 84 -3.88 -2.86 -15.66
N ILE A 85 -2.57 -3.14 -15.74
CA ILE A 85 -1.76 -2.89 -16.94
C ILE A 85 -2.29 -3.70 -18.13
N GLY A 86 -2.50 -5.01 -17.96
CA GLY A 86 -2.98 -5.88 -19.03
C GLY A 86 -4.35 -5.49 -19.55
N PHE A 87 -5.31 -5.28 -18.65
CA PHE A 87 -6.67 -4.86 -19.04
C PHE A 87 -6.75 -3.43 -19.58
N SER A 88 -5.82 -2.55 -19.19
CA SER A 88 -5.75 -1.21 -19.78
C SER A 88 -5.41 -1.23 -21.26
N GLN A 89 -4.66 -2.23 -21.73
CA GLN A 89 -4.33 -2.41 -23.13
C GLN A 89 -5.55 -2.87 -23.96
N MET A 90 -6.50 -3.57 -23.34
CA MET A 90 -7.70 -4.09 -24.00
C MET A 90 -8.91 -3.15 -23.89
N LEU A 91 -9.13 -2.58 -22.72
CA LEU A 91 -10.33 -1.83 -22.34
C LEU A 91 -10.04 -0.34 -22.04
N GLY A 92 -8.80 0.10 -22.23
CA GLY A 92 -8.42 1.49 -21.96
C GLY A 92 -8.51 1.86 -20.48
N VAL A 93 -8.97 3.09 -20.20
CA VAL A 93 -9.10 3.63 -18.83
C VAL A 93 -10.05 2.79 -17.95
N VAL A 94 -11.09 2.20 -18.56
CA VAL A 94 -12.03 1.34 -17.81
C VAL A 94 -11.31 0.12 -17.26
N GLY A 95 -10.48 -0.55 -18.07
CA GLY A 95 -9.67 -1.67 -17.61
C GLY A 95 -8.68 -1.28 -16.54
N LEU A 96 -8.06 -0.10 -16.66
CA LEU A 96 -7.12 0.44 -15.68
C LEU A 96 -7.74 0.57 -14.27
N ILE A 97 -8.99 0.99 -14.18
CA ILE A 97 -9.66 1.28 -12.90
C ILE A 97 -10.42 0.05 -12.38
N VAL A 98 -11.18 -0.63 -13.23
CA VAL A 98 -12.08 -1.71 -12.82
C VAL A 98 -11.31 -2.98 -12.47
N ALA A 99 -10.26 -3.31 -13.23
CA ALA A 99 -9.52 -4.57 -13.01
C ALA A 99 -8.87 -4.64 -11.61
N PRO A 100 -8.17 -3.64 -11.08
CA PRO A 100 -7.58 -3.72 -9.75
C PRO A 100 -8.64 -3.75 -8.63
N ILE A 101 -9.78 -3.08 -8.79
CA ILE A 101 -10.87 -3.09 -7.82
C ILE A 101 -11.47 -4.51 -7.74
N LEU A 102 -11.80 -5.10 -8.88
CA LEU A 102 -12.33 -6.46 -8.93
C LEU A 102 -11.32 -7.49 -8.42
N CYS A 103 -10.05 -7.35 -8.81
CA CYS A 103 -8.98 -8.22 -8.34
C CYS A 103 -8.86 -8.15 -6.81
N GLY A 104 -8.74 -6.96 -6.25
CA GLY A 104 -8.65 -6.75 -4.79
C GLY A 104 -9.86 -7.33 -4.05
N ALA A 105 -11.08 -7.09 -4.56
CA ALA A 105 -12.31 -7.61 -3.97
C ALA A 105 -12.37 -9.14 -4.01
N LEU A 106 -12.04 -9.76 -5.14
CA LEU A 106 -12.07 -11.22 -5.31
C LEU A 106 -11.00 -11.91 -4.46
N LEU A 107 -9.78 -11.41 -4.46
CA LEU A 107 -8.67 -11.99 -3.68
C LEU A 107 -8.87 -11.77 -2.17
N GLY A 108 -9.37 -10.61 -1.76
CA GLY A 108 -9.75 -10.35 -0.37
C GLY A 108 -10.88 -11.26 0.10
N ALA A 109 -11.91 -11.48 -0.75
CA ALA A 109 -12.98 -12.45 -0.46
C ALA A 109 -12.42 -13.88 -0.37
N ALA A 110 -11.47 -14.26 -1.25
CA ALA A 110 -10.81 -15.57 -1.19
C ALA A 110 -10.04 -15.75 0.13
N ASN A 111 -9.32 -14.72 0.61
CA ASN A 111 -8.66 -14.74 1.91
C ASN A 111 -9.64 -14.97 3.05
N GLY A 112 -10.74 -14.20 3.07
CA GLY A 112 -11.78 -14.34 4.09
C GLY A 112 -12.43 -15.70 4.08
N LEU A 113 -12.79 -16.23 2.91
CA LEU A 113 -13.36 -17.57 2.75
C LEU A 113 -12.39 -18.68 3.18
N ALA A 114 -11.12 -18.57 2.79
CA ALA A 114 -10.09 -19.52 3.20
C ALA A 114 -9.92 -19.54 4.73
N TYR A 115 -9.85 -18.36 5.36
CA TYR A 115 -9.78 -18.23 6.81
C TYR A 115 -10.97 -18.90 7.52
N ILE A 116 -12.21 -18.64 7.06
CA ILE A 116 -13.43 -19.20 7.68
C ILE A 116 -13.48 -20.71 7.50
N LYS A 117 -13.11 -21.23 6.31
CA LYS A 117 -13.18 -22.65 6.01
C LYS A 117 -12.09 -23.48 6.70
N LEU A 118 -10.86 -22.98 6.70
CA LEU A 118 -9.71 -23.71 7.23
C LEU A 118 -9.65 -23.68 8.75
N ARG A 119 -10.24 -22.67 9.39
CA ARG A 119 -10.24 -22.48 10.85
C ARG A 119 -8.83 -22.51 11.50
N ILE A 120 -7.85 -22.02 10.77
CA ILE A 120 -6.45 -21.86 11.23
C ILE A 120 -6.13 -20.37 11.39
N PRO A 121 -5.06 -20.01 12.10
CA PRO A 121 -4.66 -18.61 12.29
C PRO A 121 -4.57 -17.84 10.95
N SER A 122 -5.12 -16.64 10.90
CA SER A 122 -5.16 -15.79 9.70
C SER A 122 -3.78 -15.57 9.08
N LEU A 123 -2.76 -15.45 9.92
CA LEU A 123 -1.37 -15.29 9.50
C LEU A 123 -0.90 -16.45 8.60
N ILE A 124 -1.22 -17.71 8.96
CA ILE A 124 -0.81 -18.89 8.17
C ILE A 124 -1.56 -18.92 6.83
N VAL A 125 -2.86 -18.62 6.85
CA VAL A 125 -3.68 -18.56 5.63
C VAL A 125 -3.15 -17.51 4.67
N THR A 126 -2.92 -16.28 5.15
CA THR A 126 -2.55 -15.15 4.29
C THR A 126 -1.12 -15.26 3.77
N VAL A 127 -0.20 -15.84 4.54
CA VAL A 127 1.16 -16.17 4.03
C VAL A 127 1.10 -17.25 2.95
N GLY A 128 0.31 -18.30 3.14
CA GLY A 128 0.14 -19.32 2.11
C GLY A 128 -0.49 -18.78 0.82
N LEU A 129 -1.52 -17.95 0.95
CA LEU A 129 -2.18 -17.31 -0.20
C LEU A 129 -1.28 -16.27 -0.88
N SER A 130 -0.44 -15.53 -0.12
CA SER A 130 0.49 -14.57 -0.72
C SER A 130 1.45 -15.24 -1.70
N LEU A 131 1.98 -16.43 -1.39
CA LEU A 131 2.85 -17.18 -2.30
C LEU A 131 2.11 -17.60 -3.59
N ILE A 132 0.84 -17.96 -3.48
CA ILE A 132 0.01 -18.27 -4.64
C ILE A 132 -0.19 -17.02 -5.51
N TYR A 133 -0.50 -15.87 -4.89
CA TYR A 133 -0.69 -14.62 -5.62
C TYR A 133 0.60 -14.11 -6.26
N GLU A 134 1.76 -14.31 -5.61
CA GLU A 134 3.07 -14.03 -6.21
C GLU A 134 3.32 -14.89 -7.44
N ALA A 135 3.02 -16.18 -7.37
CA ALA A 135 3.13 -17.07 -8.54
C ALA A 135 2.22 -16.60 -9.69
N PHE A 136 0.96 -16.24 -9.40
CA PHE A 136 0.07 -15.64 -10.40
C PHE A 136 0.59 -14.32 -10.97
N SER A 137 1.27 -13.51 -10.16
CA SER A 137 1.88 -12.27 -10.62
C SER A 137 2.96 -12.48 -11.68
N VAL A 138 3.70 -13.59 -11.60
CA VAL A 138 4.68 -13.96 -12.64
C VAL A 138 3.98 -14.20 -13.98
N PHE A 139 2.90 -14.97 -14.01
CA PHE A 139 2.12 -15.19 -15.23
C PHE A 139 1.48 -13.88 -15.73
N ALA A 140 0.90 -13.10 -14.83
CA ALA A 140 0.31 -11.81 -15.18
C ALA A 140 1.34 -10.85 -15.79
N SER A 141 2.57 -10.82 -15.28
CA SER A 141 3.64 -9.96 -15.81
C SER A 141 4.09 -10.40 -17.22
N ALA A 142 4.10 -11.69 -17.48
CA ALA A 142 4.41 -12.22 -18.82
C ALA A 142 3.33 -11.85 -19.85
N TRP A 143 2.06 -11.82 -19.43
CA TRP A 143 0.95 -11.46 -20.29
C TRP A 143 0.79 -9.95 -20.46
N ALA A 144 0.79 -9.20 -19.37
CA ALA A 144 0.48 -7.75 -19.34
C ALA A 144 1.71 -6.88 -19.62
N GLY A 145 2.89 -7.40 -19.42
CA GLY A 145 4.11 -6.62 -19.28
C GLY A 145 4.18 -5.91 -17.91
N THR A 146 5.24 -5.14 -17.71
CA THR A 146 5.50 -4.46 -16.43
C THR A 146 5.43 -2.93 -16.55
N ARG A 147 5.08 -2.42 -17.72
CA ARG A 147 5.04 -0.98 -18.00
C ARG A 147 3.65 -0.53 -18.42
N LEU A 148 3.14 0.44 -17.68
CA LEU A 148 1.92 1.15 -18.05
C LEU A 148 2.19 2.03 -19.28
N ALA A 149 1.24 2.10 -20.23
CA ALA A 149 1.33 2.99 -21.39
C ALA A 149 1.44 4.45 -20.92
N ASP A 150 2.23 5.25 -21.66
CA ASP A 150 2.58 6.62 -21.26
C ASP A 150 1.36 7.52 -21.08
N GLN A 151 0.32 7.29 -21.87
CA GLN A 151 -0.95 8.02 -21.80
C GLN A 151 -1.68 7.87 -20.44
N TYR A 152 -1.42 6.79 -19.68
CA TYR A 152 -2.06 6.55 -18.40
C TYR A 152 -1.17 6.93 -17.20
N LYS A 153 0.11 7.24 -17.41
CA LYS A 153 1.04 7.64 -16.36
C LYS A 153 0.60 8.91 -15.64
N MET A 154 -0.22 9.75 -16.30
CA MET A 154 -0.76 10.95 -15.68
C MET A 154 -1.61 10.67 -14.43
N PHE A 155 -2.29 9.52 -14.35
CA PHE A 155 -3.08 9.16 -13.16
C PHE A 155 -2.21 8.86 -11.92
N GLY A 156 -0.96 8.47 -12.12
CA GLY A 156 0.02 8.30 -11.05
C GLY A 156 0.83 9.56 -10.73
N ALA A 157 0.69 10.64 -11.53
CA ALA A 157 1.39 11.89 -11.34
C ALA A 157 0.58 12.88 -10.48
N TYR A 158 1.28 13.85 -9.89
CA TYR A 158 0.63 14.97 -9.21
C TYR A 158 -0.14 15.83 -10.22
N PRO A 159 -1.37 16.31 -9.92
CA PRO A 159 -2.13 16.17 -8.65
C PRO A 159 -3.06 14.94 -8.60
N TRP A 160 -3.20 14.14 -9.67
CA TRP A 160 -4.19 13.08 -9.80
C TRP A 160 -4.04 11.98 -8.74
N ASN A 161 -2.80 11.59 -8.43
CA ASN A 161 -2.54 10.57 -7.40
C ASN A 161 -3.02 11.01 -6.00
N LEU A 162 -2.92 12.30 -5.68
CA LEU A 162 -3.38 12.84 -4.41
C LEU A 162 -4.92 12.86 -4.35
N ILE A 163 -5.58 13.25 -5.45
CA ILE A 163 -7.05 13.24 -5.55
C ILE A 163 -7.57 11.82 -5.40
N LEU A 164 -6.98 10.84 -6.09
CA LEU A 164 -7.39 9.44 -6.02
C LEU A 164 -7.16 8.85 -4.62
N ALA A 165 -6.07 9.19 -3.96
CA ALA A 165 -5.80 8.73 -2.59
C ALA A 165 -6.74 9.33 -1.55
N LEU A 166 -7.27 10.55 -1.77
CA LEU A 166 -8.27 11.16 -0.89
C LEU A 166 -9.67 10.61 -1.11
N LEU A 167 -9.94 10.05 -2.29
CA LEU A 167 -11.24 9.43 -2.61
C LEU A 167 -11.30 7.95 -2.20
N ALA A 168 -10.17 7.30 -1.95
CA ALA A 168 -10.06 5.91 -1.51
C ALA A 168 -10.23 5.77 0.01
#